data_09d1df14fe362819a420c2f37a1d0d3c
#
_entry.id   09d1df14fe362819a420c2f37a1d0d3c
#
_cell.length_a   1.000
_cell.length_b   1.000
_cell.length_c   1.000
_cell.angle_alpha   90.00
_cell.angle_beta   90.00
_cell.angle_gamma   90.00
#
_symmetry.space_group_name_H-M   'P 1'
#
loop_
_entity.id
_entity.type
_entity.pdbx_description
1 polymer ?
#
loop_
_entity_poly.entity_id
_entity_poly.type
_entity_poly.pdbx_seq_one_letter_code
_entity_poly.pdbx_strand_id
1 'polypeptide(L)'
;MTVVYPAIFTQTGDKKDTYLESIPDLNGATEGHGLADAIGMAKDYIGNALYDKAELPAASTINDIDVQNSEFAQAGTSFVSLIDVDLEAFRRMEKSRNVRRNITLPEWLDDMATKAKINVSAVAQSALKEKLGVSL
;
A
#
# COMPACT_ATOMS: atom_id res chain seq x y z
N MET A 1 -7.51 -8.54 1.07
CA MET A 1 -8.81 -7.83 1.08
C MET A 1 -8.64 -6.45 0.46
N THR A 2 -9.45 -6.13 -0.51
CA THR A 2 -9.43 -4.81 -1.13
C THR A 2 -10.46 -3.91 -0.45
N VAL A 3 -10.03 -2.71 -0.08
CA VAL A 3 -10.89 -1.68 0.49
C VAL A 3 -11.05 -0.54 -0.51
N VAL A 4 -12.17 0.18 -0.40
CA VAL A 4 -12.45 1.35 -1.25
C VAL A 4 -12.94 2.48 -0.38
N TYR A 5 -12.27 3.62 -0.47
CA TYR A 5 -12.67 4.84 0.25
C TYR A 5 -12.76 6.03 -0.71
N PRO A 6 -13.73 6.91 -0.52
CA PRO A 6 -13.78 8.15 -1.29
C PRO A 6 -12.69 9.11 -0.81
N ALA A 7 -12.06 9.78 -1.76
CA ALA A 7 -11.10 10.85 -1.50
C ALA A 7 -11.53 12.10 -2.24
N ILE A 8 -11.29 13.25 -1.66
CA ILE A 8 -11.56 14.55 -2.26
C ILE A 8 -10.23 15.10 -2.77
N PHE A 9 -10.15 15.33 -4.07
CA PHE A 9 -8.98 15.92 -4.72
C PHE A 9 -9.27 17.38 -4.99
N THR A 10 -8.38 18.26 -4.57
CA THR A 10 -8.48 19.70 -4.83
C THR A 10 -7.26 20.15 -5.60
N GLN A 11 -7.48 20.48 -6.87
CA GLN A 11 -6.42 21.06 -7.71
C GLN A 11 -6.23 22.50 -7.32
N THR A 12 -5.02 22.84 -6.86
CA THR A 12 -4.73 24.19 -6.42
C THR A 12 -4.50 25.11 -7.62
N GLY A 13 -4.88 26.39 -7.45
CA GLY A 13 -4.71 27.37 -8.51
C GLY A 13 -3.34 28.05 -8.51
N ASP A 14 -2.56 27.87 -7.46
CA ASP A 14 -1.29 28.59 -7.25
C ASP A 14 -0.06 27.83 -7.73
N LYS A 15 -0.14 26.50 -7.83
CA LYS A 15 0.96 25.64 -8.27
C LYS A 15 0.48 24.70 -9.36
N LYS A 16 1.29 24.56 -10.40
CA LYS A 16 0.97 23.68 -11.51
C LYS A 16 0.89 22.22 -11.04
N ASP A 17 -0.18 21.54 -11.47
CA ASP A 17 -0.42 20.12 -11.26
C ASP A 17 -0.38 19.67 -9.79
N THR A 18 -0.60 20.58 -8.85
CA THR A 18 -0.64 20.22 -7.43
C THR A 18 -2.06 19.89 -7.00
N TYR A 19 -2.20 18.74 -6.33
CA TYR A 19 -3.47 18.29 -5.77
C TYR A 19 -3.31 18.12 -4.27
N LEU A 20 -4.19 18.76 -3.51
CA LEU A 20 -4.38 18.46 -2.10
C LEU A 20 -5.48 17.43 -1.99
N GLU A 21 -5.30 16.46 -1.12
CA GLU A 21 -6.23 15.35 -1.03
C GLU A 21 -6.70 15.17 0.41
N SER A 22 -7.99 14.94 0.57
CA SER A 22 -8.60 14.62 1.86
C SER A 22 -9.27 13.26 1.77
N ILE A 23 -9.07 12.44 2.79
CA ILE A 23 -9.74 11.14 2.92
C ILE A 23 -10.59 11.20 4.17
N PRO A 24 -11.87 11.63 4.04
CA PRO A 24 -12.69 11.95 5.21
C PRO A 24 -12.89 10.80 6.18
N ASP A 25 -13.07 9.59 5.68
CA ASP A 25 -13.31 8.43 6.55
C ASP A 25 -12.11 8.06 7.43
N LEU A 26 -10.91 8.54 7.07
CA LEU A 26 -9.68 8.31 7.82
C LEU A 26 -9.18 9.56 8.54
N ASN A 27 -9.90 10.67 8.42
CA ASN A 27 -9.46 11.98 8.93
C ASN A 27 -8.05 12.35 8.46
N GLY A 28 -7.74 12.02 7.23
CA GLY A 28 -6.40 12.13 6.69
C GLY A 28 -6.31 13.06 5.49
N ALA A 29 -5.11 13.54 5.25
CA ALA A 29 -4.79 14.39 4.12
C ALA A 29 -3.42 14.06 3.56
N THR A 30 -3.26 14.25 2.25
CA THR A 30 -1.98 14.09 1.58
C THR A 30 -1.91 15.05 0.39
N GLU A 31 -0.83 14.99 -0.37
CA GLU A 31 -0.58 15.89 -1.49
C GLU A 31 0.09 15.10 -2.62
N GLY A 32 -0.23 15.46 -3.85
CA GLY A 32 0.41 14.87 -5.02
C GLY A 32 0.69 15.90 -6.11
N HIS A 33 1.60 15.56 -7.00
CA HIS A 33 2.00 16.39 -8.13
C HIS A 33 1.67 15.64 -9.42
N GLY A 34 0.58 16.07 -10.07
CA GLY A 34 -0.03 15.34 -11.16
C GLY A 34 -1.09 14.34 -10.65
N LEU A 35 -2.03 14.02 -11.51
CA LEU A 35 -3.18 13.19 -11.11
C LEU A 35 -2.78 11.76 -10.76
N ALA A 36 -1.88 11.16 -11.55
CA ALA A 36 -1.41 9.80 -11.27
C ALA A 36 -0.67 9.71 -9.93
N ASP A 37 0.21 10.68 -9.65
CA ASP A 37 0.91 10.77 -8.38
C ASP A 37 -0.07 10.99 -7.21
N ALA A 38 -1.06 11.86 -7.41
CA ALA A 38 -2.07 12.14 -6.39
C ALA A 38 -2.86 10.88 -6.03
N ILE A 39 -3.27 10.09 -7.03
CA ILE A 39 -3.95 8.81 -6.78
C ILE A 39 -3.03 7.85 -6.03
N GLY A 40 -1.76 7.77 -6.43
CA GLY A 40 -0.77 6.93 -5.74
C GLY A 40 -0.56 7.34 -4.29
N MET A 41 -0.50 8.66 -4.01
CA MET A 41 -0.35 9.17 -2.65
C MET A 41 -1.58 8.86 -1.79
N ALA A 42 -2.78 8.91 -2.36
CA ALA A 42 -3.99 8.51 -1.66
C ALA A 42 -3.97 7.02 -1.30
N LYS A 43 -3.54 6.17 -2.24
CA LYS A 43 -3.37 4.73 -2.00
C LYS A 43 -2.37 4.46 -0.90
N ASP A 44 -1.22 5.13 -0.93
CA ASP A 44 -0.20 4.99 0.10
C ASP A 44 -0.70 5.41 1.47
N TYR A 45 -1.45 6.50 1.53
CA TYR A 45 -2.02 6.97 2.78
C TYR A 45 -2.97 5.94 3.38
N ILE A 46 -3.91 5.44 2.57
CA ILE A 46 -4.89 4.44 3.02
C ILE A 46 -4.19 3.15 3.43
N GLY A 47 -3.25 2.67 2.62
CA GLY A 47 -2.50 1.46 2.90
C GLY A 47 -1.72 1.55 4.20
N ASN A 48 -0.97 2.63 4.40
CA ASN A 48 -0.18 2.85 5.63
C ASN A 48 -1.07 2.97 6.87
N ALA A 49 -2.24 3.59 6.73
CA ALA A 49 -3.16 3.76 7.85
C ALA A 49 -3.83 2.46 8.27
N LEU A 50 -4.08 1.54 7.33
CA LEU A 50 -5.00 0.42 7.56
C LEU A 50 -4.38 -0.98 7.47
N TYR A 51 -3.18 -1.15 6.89
CA TYR A 51 -2.64 -2.49 6.62
C TYR A 51 -2.50 -3.38 7.87
N ASP A 52 -2.29 -2.77 9.03
CA ASP A 52 -2.08 -3.47 10.30
C ASP A 52 -3.27 -3.34 11.26
N LYS A 53 -4.39 -2.80 10.80
CA LYS A 53 -5.58 -2.61 11.64
C LYS A 53 -6.48 -3.85 11.60
N ALA A 54 -6.95 -4.26 12.78
CA ALA A 54 -7.92 -5.35 12.91
C ALA A 54 -9.33 -4.90 12.49
N GLU A 55 -9.68 -3.65 12.81
CA GLU A 55 -10.97 -3.06 12.46
C GLU A 55 -10.74 -1.90 11.50
N LEU A 56 -11.58 -1.83 10.46
CA LEU A 56 -11.47 -0.83 9.43
C LEU A 56 -12.63 0.16 9.55
N PRO A 57 -12.38 1.47 9.34
CA PRO A 57 -13.46 2.45 9.29
C PRO A 57 -14.46 2.10 8.19
N ALA A 58 -15.74 2.36 8.45
CA ALA A 58 -16.76 2.21 7.43
C ALA A 58 -16.56 3.24 6.32
N ALA A 59 -16.66 2.78 5.07
CA ALA A 59 -16.51 3.65 3.92
C ALA A 59 -17.81 4.41 3.65
N SER A 60 -17.73 5.72 3.49
CA SER A 60 -18.82 6.55 3.02
C SER A 60 -19.06 6.30 1.53
N THR A 61 -20.27 6.56 1.06
CA THR A 61 -20.58 6.57 -0.35
C THR A 61 -20.21 7.93 -0.95
N ILE A 62 -19.95 7.97 -2.26
CA ILE A 62 -19.64 9.22 -2.97
C ILE A 62 -20.73 10.28 -2.69
N ASN A 63 -21.98 9.87 -2.66
CA ASN A 63 -23.10 10.80 -2.49
C ASN A 63 -23.14 11.47 -1.11
N ASP A 64 -22.50 10.85 -0.11
CA ASP A 64 -22.47 11.38 1.25
C ASP A 64 -21.30 12.33 1.50
N ILE A 65 -20.44 12.54 0.52
CA ILE A 65 -19.27 13.40 0.64
C ILE A 65 -19.65 14.85 0.29
N ASP A 66 -19.42 15.75 1.23
CA ASP A 66 -19.66 17.19 1.03
C ASP A 66 -18.37 17.83 0.50
N VAL A 67 -18.28 17.91 -0.83
CA VAL A 67 -17.10 18.46 -1.51
C VAL A 67 -16.93 19.95 -1.26
N GLN A 68 -18.03 20.68 -1.18
CA GLN A 68 -17.99 22.14 -1.07
C GLN A 68 -17.51 22.63 0.30
N ASN A 69 -17.72 21.82 1.33
CA ASN A 69 -17.28 22.14 2.69
C ASN A 69 -16.09 21.29 3.14
N SER A 70 -15.38 20.71 2.18
CA SER A 70 -14.19 19.90 2.48
C SER A 70 -13.03 20.77 2.96
N GLU A 71 -12.05 20.11 3.57
CA GLU A 71 -10.88 20.75 4.18
C GLU A 71 -10.15 21.73 3.24
N PHE A 72 -10.02 21.37 1.96
CA PHE A 72 -9.28 22.15 0.99
C PHE A 72 -10.14 22.85 -0.06
N ALA A 73 -11.45 22.90 0.15
CA ALA A 73 -12.40 23.42 -0.84
C ALA A 73 -12.06 24.85 -1.33
N GLN A 74 -11.52 25.67 -0.44
CA GLN A 74 -11.16 27.06 -0.77
C GLN A 74 -9.83 27.20 -1.52
N ALA A 75 -9.05 26.14 -1.62
CA ALA A 75 -7.73 26.19 -2.24
C ALA A 75 -7.77 26.01 -3.76
N GLY A 76 -8.87 25.55 -4.32
CA GLY A 76 -8.98 25.32 -5.76
C GLY A 76 -10.26 24.63 -6.17
N THR A 77 -10.17 23.84 -7.23
CA THR A 77 -11.30 23.07 -7.77
C THR A 77 -11.26 21.64 -7.25
N SER A 78 -12.37 21.19 -6.69
CA SER A 78 -12.44 19.89 -6.00
C SER A 78 -13.36 18.90 -6.72
N PHE A 79 -12.98 17.62 -6.67
CA PHE A 79 -13.81 16.52 -7.12
C PHE A 79 -13.57 15.30 -6.22
N VAL A 80 -14.52 14.35 -6.25
CA VAL A 80 -14.40 13.09 -5.47
C VAL A 80 -14.01 11.96 -6.42
N SER A 81 -13.12 11.10 -5.95
CA SER A 81 -12.81 9.84 -6.61
C SER A 81 -12.77 8.70 -5.60
N LEU A 82 -13.06 7.50 -6.05
CA LEU A 82 -12.92 6.29 -5.23
C LEU A 82 -11.49 5.77 -5.37
N ILE A 83 -10.91 5.44 -4.22
CA ILE A 83 -9.55 4.89 -4.15
C ILE A 83 -9.62 3.47 -3.61
N ASP A 84 -9.12 2.52 -4.40
CA ASP A 84 -9.05 1.12 -3.99
C ASP A 84 -7.64 0.76 -3.55
N VAL A 85 -7.53 -0.07 -2.51
CA VAL A 85 -6.26 -0.55 -2.00
C VAL A 85 -6.39 -2.01 -1.63
N ASP A 86 -5.50 -2.85 -2.16
CA ASP A 86 -5.36 -4.23 -1.72
C ASP A 86 -4.47 -4.26 -0.48
N LEU A 87 -5.07 -4.38 0.69
CA LEU A 87 -4.35 -4.33 1.97
C LEU A 87 -3.39 -5.51 2.16
N GLU A 88 -3.71 -6.67 1.62
CA GLU A 88 -2.79 -7.81 1.70
C GLU A 88 -1.53 -7.58 0.87
N ALA A 89 -1.69 -7.09 -0.35
CA ALA A 89 -0.56 -6.73 -1.20
C ALA A 89 0.28 -5.63 -0.55
N PHE A 90 -0.37 -4.63 0.04
CA PHE A 90 0.31 -3.54 0.74
C PHE A 90 1.11 -4.07 1.94
N ARG A 91 0.52 -4.96 2.72
CA ARG A 91 1.19 -5.59 3.87
C ARG A 91 2.41 -6.38 3.43
N ARG A 92 2.31 -7.13 2.32
CA ARG A 92 3.46 -7.88 1.79
C ARG A 92 4.58 -6.95 1.36
N MET A 93 4.29 -5.82 0.73
CA MET A 93 5.29 -4.82 0.36
C MET A 93 6.00 -4.25 1.60
N GLU A 94 5.24 -3.88 2.62
CA GLU A 94 5.80 -3.33 3.86
C GLU A 94 6.67 -4.36 4.61
N LYS A 95 6.35 -5.65 4.47
CA LYS A 95 7.09 -6.74 5.13
C LYS A 95 8.03 -7.47 4.18
N SER A 96 8.39 -6.87 3.05
CA SER A 96 9.24 -7.52 2.05
C SER A 96 10.72 -7.46 2.35
N ARG A 97 11.15 -6.69 3.35
CA ARG A 97 12.57 -6.62 3.70
C ARG A 97 13.07 -7.98 4.18
N ASN A 98 14.31 -8.30 3.80
CA ASN A 98 14.91 -9.57 4.17
C ASN A 98 15.17 -9.65 5.67
N VAL A 99 14.80 -10.78 6.25
CA VAL A 99 15.06 -11.12 7.64
C VAL A 99 15.97 -12.33 7.66
N ARG A 100 17.06 -12.27 8.43
CA ARG A 100 18.00 -13.39 8.55
C ARG A 100 17.41 -14.46 9.46
N ARG A 101 17.48 -15.71 8.99
CA ARG A 101 17.07 -16.87 9.77
C ARG A 101 18.12 -17.96 9.63
N ASN A 102 18.54 -18.54 10.74
CA ASN A 102 19.50 -19.63 10.73
C ASN A 102 18.77 -20.97 10.54
N ILE A 103 19.32 -21.82 9.68
CA ILE A 103 18.83 -23.17 9.48
C ILE A 103 19.93 -24.17 9.83
N THR A 104 19.53 -25.37 10.27
CA THR A 104 20.45 -26.46 10.58
C THR A 104 20.37 -27.50 9.48
N LEU A 105 21.52 -27.90 8.93
CA LEU A 105 21.64 -28.95 7.92
C LEU A 105 22.57 -30.03 8.41
N PRO A 106 22.34 -31.31 8.05
CA PRO A 106 23.36 -32.33 8.22
C PRO A 106 24.63 -31.94 7.45
N GLU A 107 25.80 -32.23 8.01
CA GLU A 107 27.07 -31.84 7.41
C GLU A 107 27.22 -32.34 5.97
N TRP A 108 26.81 -33.58 5.70
CA TRP A 108 26.89 -34.15 4.35
C TRP A 108 26.05 -33.37 3.33
N LEU A 109 24.87 -32.87 3.75
CA LEU A 109 23.99 -32.11 2.89
C LEU A 109 24.57 -30.72 2.60
N ASP A 110 25.13 -30.08 3.61
CA ASP A 110 25.82 -28.80 3.47
C ASP A 110 27.00 -28.92 2.50
N ASP A 111 27.83 -29.99 2.64
CA ASP A 111 28.94 -30.27 1.76
C ASP A 111 28.49 -30.44 0.31
N MET A 112 27.43 -31.18 0.07
CA MET A 112 26.88 -31.39 -1.26
C MET A 112 26.39 -30.07 -1.88
N ALA A 113 25.69 -29.29 -1.11
CA ALA A 113 25.19 -27.98 -1.57
C ALA A 113 26.35 -27.04 -1.93
N THR A 114 27.40 -27.01 -1.12
CA THR A 114 28.59 -26.19 -1.36
C THR A 114 29.31 -26.63 -2.64
N LYS A 115 29.52 -27.94 -2.82
CA LYS A 115 30.17 -28.48 -4.02
C LYS A 115 29.37 -28.21 -5.29
N ALA A 116 28.03 -28.25 -5.19
CA ALA A 116 27.13 -27.96 -6.31
C ALA A 116 26.94 -26.46 -6.54
N LYS A 117 27.54 -25.60 -5.70
CA LYS A 117 27.40 -24.14 -5.75
C LYS A 117 25.95 -23.66 -5.68
N ILE A 118 25.16 -24.33 -4.83
CA ILE A 118 23.74 -24.00 -4.62
C ILE A 118 23.62 -22.82 -3.66
N ASN A 119 22.78 -21.86 -4.01
CA ASN A 119 22.39 -20.78 -3.11
C ASN A 119 21.28 -21.32 -2.19
N VAL A 120 21.65 -21.72 -0.98
CA VAL A 120 20.73 -22.32 -0.01
C VAL A 120 19.59 -21.36 0.35
N SER A 121 19.88 -20.06 0.50
CA SER A 121 18.84 -19.07 0.80
C SER A 121 17.78 -18.98 -0.29
N ALA A 122 18.21 -18.99 -1.56
CA ALA A 122 17.29 -18.94 -2.69
C ALA A 122 16.42 -20.20 -2.77
N VAL A 123 17.01 -21.35 -2.54
CA VAL A 123 16.29 -22.64 -2.53
C VAL A 123 15.28 -22.68 -1.39
N ALA A 124 15.68 -22.23 -0.19
CA ALA A 124 14.77 -22.18 0.96
C ALA A 124 13.59 -21.25 0.72
N GLN A 125 13.82 -20.08 0.11
CA GLN A 125 12.75 -19.15 -0.21
C GLN A 125 11.78 -19.75 -1.24
N SER A 126 12.29 -20.38 -2.28
CA SER A 126 11.48 -21.04 -3.30
C SER A 126 10.63 -22.16 -2.69
N ALA A 127 11.23 -22.99 -1.85
CA ALA A 127 10.54 -24.10 -1.20
C ALA A 127 9.42 -23.61 -0.27
N LEU A 128 9.67 -22.54 0.49
CA LEU A 128 8.68 -21.94 1.38
C LEU A 128 7.52 -21.33 0.58
N LYS A 129 7.82 -20.62 -0.51
CA LYS A 129 6.78 -20.05 -1.37
C LYS A 129 5.88 -21.13 -1.96
N GLU A 130 6.49 -22.21 -2.44
CA GLU A 130 5.75 -23.35 -2.98
C GLU A 130 4.87 -23.99 -1.92
N LYS A 131 5.42 -24.24 -0.74
CA LYS A 131 4.70 -24.89 0.37
C LYS A 131 3.51 -24.05 0.84
N LEU A 132 3.66 -22.72 0.82
CA LEU A 132 2.63 -21.77 1.24
C LEU A 132 1.67 -21.39 0.10
N GLY A 133 1.96 -21.79 -1.13
CA GLY A 133 1.13 -21.45 -2.29
C GLY A 133 1.21 -19.99 -2.70
N VAL A 134 2.34 -19.31 -2.44
CA VAL A 134 2.55 -17.92 -2.84
C VAL A 134 3.52 -17.83 -4.01
N SER A 135 3.20 -16.94 -4.95
CA SER A 135 4.02 -16.70 -6.13
C SER A 135 4.44 -15.22 -6.17
N LEU A 136 5.56 -14.93 -5.57
CA LEU A 136 6.13 -13.58 -5.59
C LEU A 136 7.57 -13.60 -6.06
#